data_7bdf50ca70db5f3159d16793ea079f68
#
_entry.id   7bdf50ca70db5f3159d16793ea079f68
#
_cell.length_a   1.000
_cell.length_b   1.000
_cell.length_c   1.000
_cell.angle_alpha   90.00
_cell.angle_beta   90.00
_cell.angle_gamma   90.00
#
_symmetry.space_group_name_H-M   'P 1'
#
loop_
_entity.id
_entity.type
_entity.pdbx_description
1 polymer ?
#
loop_
_entity_poly.entity_id
_entity_poly.type
_entity_poly.pdbx_seq_one_letter_code
_entity_poly.pdbx_strand_id
1 'polypeptide(L)'
;MDTKALLQKVRKIEIKTRRLSNNIFGGEYHSTFKGRGMTFSEVRPYQFGDDVRAIDWNVTARYNEPFVKVFEEERELTLMLLVDVSRSSQYGSHEQFKKEILTEISATLAFSALQNNDKVGVILFTDQIELYIPPKKGKSHILRIIRELIEFKPQSHQTNISEALKFMANVQKKRAIAFVLSDFMDIEYATNLKIAAKKHDLTGIRIYDKHEVELPNLGIVPMVDQETGKYQLVHTGSKILQRNHQSHIRERVSYFDESFRKSGAGTISCRTDESYVKKLLSYFKNRG
;
A
#
# COMPACT_ATOMS: atom_id res chain seq x y z
N MET A 1 24.01 10.00 -3.95
CA MET A 1 23.79 10.14 -2.48
C MET A 1 24.87 9.33 -1.78
N ASP A 2 25.49 9.87 -0.72
CA ASP A 2 26.52 9.13 0.00
C ASP A 2 25.88 7.90 0.69
N THR A 3 26.52 6.72 0.56
CA THR A 3 26.05 5.45 1.12
C THR A 3 25.79 5.56 2.63
N LYS A 4 26.58 6.36 3.35
CA LYS A 4 26.43 6.60 4.78
C LYS A 4 25.15 7.38 5.10
N ALA A 5 24.85 8.42 4.32
CA ALA A 5 23.62 9.20 4.47
C ALA A 5 22.36 8.38 4.15
N LEU A 6 22.45 7.50 3.16
CA LEU A 6 21.38 6.58 2.82
C LEU A 6 21.09 5.60 3.97
N LEU A 7 22.14 4.95 4.49
CA LEU A 7 21.98 4.03 5.62
C LEU A 7 21.41 4.72 6.86
N GLN A 8 21.77 5.97 7.10
CA GLN A 8 21.17 6.77 8.19
C GLN A 8 19.67 7.03 7.95
N LYS A 9 19.25 7.36 6.71
CA LYS A 9 17.84 7.55 6.37
C LYS A 9 17.04 6.25 6.52
N VAL A 10 17.54 5.12 5.99
CA VAL A 10 16.91 3.80 6.15
C VAL A 10 16.76 3.45 7.63
N ARG A 11 17.80 3.66 8.44
CA ARG A 11 17.75 3.38 9.88
C ARG A 11 16.78 4.29 10.63
N LYS A 12 16.71 5.58 10.27
CA LYS A 12 15.74 6.52 10.85
C LYS A 12 14.30 6.08 10.55
N ILE A 13 14.01 5.68 9.31
CA ILE A 13 12.71 5.15 8.92
C ILE A 13 12.42 3.84 9.64
N GLU A 14 13.36 2.90 9.71
CA GLU A 14 13.22 1.64 10.44
C GLU A 14 12.82 1.89 11.91
N ILE A 15 13.54 2.76 12.62
CA ILE A 15 13.27 3.05 14.03
C ILE A 15 11.88 3.69 14.21
N LYS A 16 11.55 4.68 13.37
CA LYS A 16 10.27 5.39 13.42
C LYS A 16 9.10 4.45 13.14
N THR A 17 9.19 3.67 12.06
CA THR A 17 8.10 2.83 11.58
C THR A 17 7.92 1.57 12.41
N ARG A 18 9.01 0.94 12.89
CA ARG A 18 8.94 -0.23 13.75
C ARG A 18 8.22 0.06 15.07
N ARG A 19 8.47 1.22 15.68
CA ARG A 19 7.77 1.66 16.89
C ARG A 19 6.29 1.91 16.63
N LEU A 20 5.96 2.45 15.46
CA LEU A 20 4.59 2.71 15.04
C LEU A 20 3.85 1.41 14.68
N SER A 21 4.49 0.48 13.99
CA SER A 21 3.87 -0.78 13.60
C SER A 21 3.48 -1.63 14.82
N ASN A 22 4.29 -1.62 15.90
CA ASN A 22 3.93 -2.29 17.16
C ASN A 22 2.61 -1.76 17.76
N ASN A 23 2.36 -0.48 17.62
CA ASN A 23 1.16 0.16 18.19
C ASN A 23 -0.07 0.07 17.27
N ILE A 24 0.16 -0.03 15.95
CA ILE A 24 -0.90 0.05 14.93
C ILE A 24 -1.47 -1.33 14.62
N PHE A 25 -0.64 -2.37 14.59
CA PHE A 25 -1.00 -3.63 13.95
C PHE A 25 -0.95 -4.86 14.84
N GLY A 26 -0.65 -4.69 16.14
CA GLY A 26 -0.49 -5.82 17.08
C GLY A 26 -1.75 -6.69 17.31
N GLY A 27 -2.92 -6.23 16.86
CA GLY A 27 -4.18 -6.97 17.02
C GLY A 27 -5.17 -6.79 15.86
N GLU A 28 -5.23 -5.58 15.30
CA GLU A 28 -6.32 -5.20 14.37
C GLU A 28 -6.07 -5.61 12.92
N TYR A 29 -4.80 -5.70 12.48
CA TYR A 29 -4.45 -6.13 11.13
C TYR A 29 -4.84 -7.59 10.87
N HIS A 30 -4.58 -8.48 11.83
CA HIS A 30 -4.95 -9.90 11.71
C HIS A 30 -6.46 -10.15 11.69
N SER A 31 -7.24 -9.37 12.43
CA SER A 31 -8.70 -9.52 12.45
C SER A 31 -9.34 -9.07 11.15
N THR A 32 -8.75 -8.05 10.51
CA THR A 32 -9.28 -7.45 9.28
C THR A 32 -9.04 -8.33 8.04
N PHE A 33 -7.91 -9.06 8.00
CA PHE A 33 -7.52 -9.86 6.83
C PHE A 33 -7.46 -11.36 7.15
N LYS A 34 -8.63 -12.00 7.29
CA LYS A 34 -8.73 -13.45 7.54
C LYS A 34 -8.37 -14.25 6.28
N GLY A 35 -7.20 -14.91 6.27
CA GLY A 35 -6.82 -15.88 5.23
C GLY A 35 -7.44 -17.26 5.44
N ARG A 36 -7.63 -18.04 4.39
CA ARG A 36 -8.03 -19.46 4.44
C ARG A 36 -6.83 -20.32 4.05
N GLY A 37 -6.05 -20.74 5.01
CA GLY A 37 -5.01 -21.75 4.83
C GLY A 37 -5.00 -22.63 6.08
N MET A 38 -5.04 -23.96 5.91
CA MET A 38 -4.85 -24.88 7.01
C MET A 38 -3.49 -25.56 6.82
N THR A 39 -2.62 -25.44 7.79
CA THR A 39 -1.35 -26.17 7.85
C THR A 39 -1.45 -27.24 8.93
N PHE A 40 -0.98 -28.44 8.63
CA PHE A 40 -0.90 -29.50 9.61
C PHE A 40 -0.07 -29.03 10.80
N SER A 41 -0.63 -29.05 12.01
CA SER A 41 0.03 -28.65 13.25
C SER A 41 0.55 -29.87 14.00
N GLU A 42 -0.36 -30.75 14.39
CA GLU A 42 -0.02 -31.92 15.18
C GLU A 42 -1.03 -33.06 15.00
N VAL A 43 -0.74 -34.20 15.59
CA VAL A 43 -1.68 -35.32 15.73
C VAL A 43 -1.99 -35.49 17.21
N ARG A 44 -3.26 -35.46 17.58
CA ARG A 44 -3.70 -35.76 18.95
C ARG A 44 -4.69 -36.92 19.01
N PRO A 45 -4.87 -37.56 20.17
CA PRO A 45 -5.93 -38.56 20.33
C PRO A 45 -7.29 -37.98 19.98
N TYR A 46 -8.14 -38.82 19.34
CA TYR A 46 -9.50 -38.48 19.02
C TYR A 46 -10.33 -38.19 20.29
N GLN A 47 -11.11 -37.13 20.26
CA GLN A 47 -12.09 -36.79 21.29
C GLN A 47 -13.48 -36.86 20.69
N PHE A 48 -14.46 -37.24 21.54
CA PHE A 48 -15.85 -37.32 21.11
C PHE A 48 -16.32 -35.94 20.59
N GLY A 49 -16.76 -35.91 19.31
CA GLY A 49 -17.17 -34.69 18.62
C GLY A 49 -16.17 -34.21 17.55
N ASP A 50 -14.99 -34.82 17.44
CA ASP A 50 -14.07 -34.55 16.35
C ASP A 50 -14.60 -35.07 15.00
N ASP A 51 -14.27 -34.38 13.90
CA ASP A 51 -14.64 -34.83 12.57
C ASP A 51 -13.87 -36.12 12.22
N VAL A 52 -14.60 -37.20 11.98
CA VAL A 52 -14.07 -38.52 11.59
C VAL A 52 -13.19 -38.44 10.33
N ARG A 53 -13.43 -37.46 9.45
CA ARG A 53 -12.65 -37.25 8.25
C ARG A 53 -11.22 -36.74 8.54
N ALA A 54 -11.01 -36.19 9.74
CA ALA A 54 -9.69 -35.70 10.19
C ALA A 54 -8.83 -36.84 10.77
N ILE A 55 -9.31 -38.08 10.90
CA ILE A 55 -8.54 -39.18 11.44
C ILE A 55 -7.32 -39.48 10.57
N ASP A 56 -6.15 -39.56 11.21
CA ASP A 56 -4.92 -40.05 10.60
C ASP A 56 -4.83 -41.57 10.74
N TRP A 57 -5.27 -42.28 9.72
CA TRP A 57 -5.27 -43.74 9.72
C TRP A 57 -3.87 -44.37 9.83
N ASN A 58 -2.80 -43.67 9.41
CA ASN A 58 -1.43 -44.15 9.51
C ASN A 58 -0.92 -44.14 10.96
N VAL A 59 -1.23 -43.07 11.69
CA VAL A 59 -0.89 -42.93 13.12
C VAL A 59 -1.76 -43.86 13.95
N THR A 60 -3.06 -43.87 13.69
CA THR A 60 -4.05 -44.77 14.32
C THR A 60 -3.62 -46.23 14.25
N ALA A 61 -3.15 -46.68 13.06
CA ALA A 61 -2.69 -48.04 12.88
C ALA A 61 -1.42 -48.40 13.70
N ARG A 62 -0.60 -47.41 14.08
CA ARG A 62 0.62 -47.64 14.90
C ARG A 62 0.35 -47.70 16.38
N TYR A 63 -0.63 -46.92 16.83
CA TYR A 63 -0.90 -46.78 18.27
C TYR A 63 -2.15 -47.54 18.74
N ASN A 64 -2.88 -48.14 17.83
CA ASN A 64 -4.15 -48.85 18.11
C ASN A 64 -5.24 -48.01 18.77
N GLU A 65 -5.11 -46.69 18.71
CA GLU A 65 -6.10 -45.72 19.18
C GLU A 65 -6.32 -44.68 18.09
N PRO A 66 -7.55 -44.16 17.92
CA PRO A 66 -7.83 -43.17 16.88
C PRO A 66 -7.13 -41.84 17.17
N PHE A 67 -6.37 -41.34 16.19
CA PHE A 67 -5.71 -40.03 16.19
C PHE A 67 -6.30 -39.14 15.11
N VAL A 68 -6.47 -37.86 15.43
CA VAL A 68 -6.93 -36.83 14.50
C VAL A 68 -5.81 -35.86 14.14
N LYS A 69 -5.77 -35.46 12.88
CA LYS A 69 -4.92 -34.37 12.40
C LYS A 69 -5.51 -33.04 12.87
N VAL A 70 -4.75 -32.33 13.67
CA VAL A 70 -5.05 -30.94 14.01
C VAL A 70 -4.40 -30.05 12.98
N PHE A 71 -5.20 -29.23 12.33
CA PHE A 71 -4.73 -28.22 11.39
C PHE A 71 -4.84 -26.88 12.08
N GLU A 72 -3.71 -26.17 12.15
CA GLU A 72 -3.71 -24.76 12.51
C GLU A 72 -3.82 -23.92 11.23
N GLU A 73 -4.60 -22.86 11.32
CA GLU A 73 -4.74 -21.92 10.22
C GLU A 73 -3.48 -21.04 10.14
N GLU A 74 -2.43 -21.53 9.44
CA GLU A 74 -1.24 -20.74 9.20
C GLU A 74 -1.53 -19.70 8.12
N ARG A 75 -1.71 -18.47 8.54
CA ARG A 75 -2.12 -17.34 7.69
C ARG A 75 -0.92 -16.59 7.16
N GLU A 76 -0.17 -17.19 6.25
CA GLU A 76 0.77 -16.41 5.47
C GLU A 76 0.03 -15.47 4.52
N LEU A 77 -0.10 -14.23 4.89
CA LEU A 77 -0.61 -13.22 3.99
C LEU A 77 0.51 -12.70 3.07
N THR A 78 0.11 -12.19 1.93
CA THR A 78 1.01 -11.48 1.02
C THR A 78 0.57 -10.04 0.96
N LEU A 79 1.46 -9.13 1.33
CA LEU A 79 1.30 -7.70 1.17
C LEU A 79 1.96 -7.24 -0.14
N MET A 80 1.20 -6.56 -0.98
CA MET A 80 1.71 -5.92 -2.20
C MET A 80 1.57 -4.40 -2.07
N LEU A 81 2.69 -3.69 -2.24
CA LEU A 81 2.70 -2.23 -2.27
C LEU A 81 2.89 -1.77 -3.71
N LEU A 82 1.91 -1.06 -4.25
CA LEU A 82 1.98 -0.39 -5.55
C LEU A 82 2.25 1.08 -5.27
N VAL A 83 3.45 1.55 -5.58
CA VAL A 83 3.88 2.89 -5.20
C VAL A 83 4.13 3.71 -6.45
N ASP A 84 3.39 4.79 -6.57
CA ASP A 84 3.56 5.80 -7.60
C ASP A 84 4.85 6.58 -7.34
N VAL A 85 5.78 6.51 -8.30
CA VAL A 85 7.07 7.20 -8.26
C VAL A 85 7.19 8.26 -9.33
N SER A 86 6.10 8.64 -9.98
CA SER A 86 6.01 9.70 -10.97
C SER A 86 6.51 11.05 -10.42
N ARG A 87 6.64 12.02 -11.30
CA ARG A 87 7.17 13.33 -10.92
C ARG A 87 6.30 14.07 -9.90
N SER A 88 4.98 13.87 -9.92
CA SER A 88 4.05 14.46 -8.95
C SER A 88 4.36 14.05 -7.51
N SER A 89 4.94 12.85 -7.31
CA SER A 89 5.38 12.36 -6.00
C SER A 89 6.55 13.13 -5.40
N GLN A 90 7.29 13.89 -6.22
CA GLN A 90 8.42 14.71 -5.79
C GLN A 90 8.00 16.11 -5.31
N TYR A 91 6.73 16.47 -5.45
CA TYR A 91 6.19 17.74 -5.00
C TYR A 91 5.97 17.77 -3.48
N GLY A 92 6.13 18.94 -2.88
CA GLY A 92 5.81 19.18 -1.47
C GLY A 92 6.08 20.63 -1.10
N SER A 93 5.14 21.27 -0.39
CA SER A 93 5.21 22.67 0.04
C SER A 93 5.69 22.83 1.48
N HIS A 94 5.81 21.75 2.25
CA HIS A 94 6.24 21.71 3.65
C HIS A 94 7.59 20.96 3.81
N GLU A 95 8.04 20.82 5.07
CA GLU A 95 9.29 20.15 5.43
C GLU A 95 9.41 18.69 4.92
N GLN A 96 8.29 18.04 4.56
CA GLN A 96 8.25 16.69 4.04
C GLN A 96 7.67 16.66 2.63
N PHE A 97 8.42 16.10 1.69
CA PHE A 97 7.95 15.83 0.34
C PHE A 97 7.01 14.61 0.32
N LYS A 98 6.06 14.59 -0.62
CA LYS A 98 5.17 13.42 -0.82
C LYS A 98 5.95 12.10 -0.88
N LYS A 99 7.10 12.07 -1.55
CA LYS A 99 7.98 10.89 -1.64
C LYS A 99 8.41 10.36 -0.26
N GLU A 100 8.69 11.24 0.69
CA GLU A 100 9.10 10.83 2.04
C GLU A 100 7.94 10.16 2.78
N ILE A 101 6.74 10.73 2.67
CA ILE A 101 5.52 10.18 3.29
C ILE A 101 5.13 8.85 2.64
N LEU A 102 5.18 8.76 1.30
CA LEU A 102 5.00 7.50 0.56
C LEU A 102 5.95 6.41 1.07
N THR A 103 7.22 6.76 1.23
CA THR A 103 8.24 5.83 1.74
C THR A 103 7.97 5.43 3.19
N GLU A 104 7.59 6.39 4.06
CA GLU A 104 7.29 6.11 5.47
C GLU A 104 6.04 5.23 5.63
N ILE A 105 4.97 5.49 4.89
CA ILE A 105 3.76 4.66 4.89
C ILE A 105 4.09 3.25 4.39
N SER A 106 4.79 3.14 3.27
CA SER A 106 5.20 1.86 2.70
C SER A 106 6.06 1.04 3.67
N ALA A 107 7.03 1.70 4.32
CA ALA A 107 7.86 1.07 5.34
C ALA A 107 7.05 0.64 6.57
N THR A 108 6.10 1.46 7.03
CA THR A 108 5.23 1.13 8.17
C THR A 108 4.40 -0.11 7.88
N LEU A 109 3.77 -0.19 6.71
CA LEU A 109 3.01 -1.36 6.26
C LEU A 109 3.90 -2.60 6.12
N ALA A 110 5.09 -2.44 5.53
CA ALA A 110 6.04 -3.54 5.35
C ALA A 110 6.58 -4.10 6.68
N PHE A 111 6.89 -3.22 7.65
CA PHE A 111 7.32 -3.68 8.98
C PHE A 111 6.18 -4.33 9.77
N SER A 112 4.95 -3.89 9.58
CA SER A 112 3.79 -4.57 10.15
C SER A 112 3.65 -5.99 9.61
N ALA A 113 3.72 -6.16 8.28
CA ALA A 113 3.70 -7.47 7.66
C ALA A 113 4.85 -8.37 8.14
N LEU A 114 6.06 -7.79 8.40
CA LEU A 114 7.18 -8.53 8.98
C LEU A 114 6.87 -9.09 10.36
N GLN A 115 6.22 -8.31 11.22
CA GLN A 115 5.86 -8.77 12.57
C GLN A 115 4.89 -9.94 12.54
N ASN A 116 4.03 -9.98 11.54
CA ASN A 116 3.06 -11.04 11.31
C ASN A 116 3.63 -12.21 10.48
N ASN A 117 4.96 -12.20 10.20
CA ASN A 117 5.63 -13.19 9.36
C ASN A 117 5.06 -13.30 7.93
N ASP A 118 4.48 -12.23 7.42
CA ASP A 118 3.89 -12.14 6.08
C ASP A 118 4.94 -11.87 4.99
N LYS A 119 4.58 -12.15 3.73
CA LYS A 119 5.40 -11.82 2.57
C LYS A 119 5.12 -10.40 2.11
N VAL A 120 6.15 -9.65 1.74
CA VAL A 120 6.03 -8.28 1.22
C VAL A 120 6.64 -8.20 -0.16
N GLY A 121 5.88 -7.70 -1.13
CA GLY A 121 6.34 -7.34 -2.46
C GLY A 121 6.05 -5.87 -2.78
N VAL A 122 6.77 -5.32 -3.76
CA VAL A 122 6.57 -3.95 -4.20
C VAL A 122 6.57 -3.84 -5.72
N ILE A 123 5.72 -2.96 -6.23
CA ILE A 123 5.68 -2.51 -7.62
C ILE A 123 5.85 -0.99 -7.59
N LEU A 124 6.96 -0.49 -8.14
CA LEU A 124 7.14 0.93 -8.40
C LEU A 124 6.66 1.20 -9.81
N PHE A 125 5.83 2.21 -9.97
CA PHE A 125 5.23 2.51 -11.27
C PHE A 125 5.18 4.01 -11.56
N THR A 126 5.15 4.32 -12.83
CA THR A 126 4.83 5.59 -13.46
C THR A 126 3.70 5.33 -14.46
N ASP A 127 3.78 5.77 -15.70
CA ASP A 127 2.96 5.27 -16.81
C ASP A 127 3.38 3.86 -17.29
N GLN A 128 4.50 3.38 -16.76
CA GLN A 128 5.03 2.02 -16.95
C GLN A 128 5.43 1.39 -15.61
N ILE A 129 5.69 0.08 -15.63
CA ILE A 129 6.26 -0.60 -14.47
C ILE A 129 7.76 -0.34 -14.42
N GLU A 130 8.19 0.42 -13.43
CA GLU A 130 9.58 0.82 -13.25
C GLU A 130 10.40 -0.25 -12.52
N LEU A 131 9.82 -0.86 -11.48
CA LEU A 131 10.50 -1.92 -10.71
C LEU A 131 9.47 -2.87 -10.09
N TYR A 132 9.76 -4.16 -10.20
CA TYR A 132 9.02 -5.20 -9.47
C TYR A 132 9.93 -5.98 -8.54
N ILE A 133 9.62 -5.99 -7.26
CA ILE A 133 10.26 -6.82 -6.26
C ILE A 133 9.22 -7.87 -5.79
N PRO A 134 9.44 -9.15 -6.12
CA PRO A 134 8.50 -10.21 -5.78
C PRO A 134 8.36 -10.40 -4.25
N PRO A 135 7.19 -10.88 -3.78
CA PRO A 135 6.92 -11.05 -2.35
C PRO A 135 7.88 -12.05 -1.71
N LYS A 136 8.60 -11.62 -0.68
CA LYS A 136 9.47 -12.44 0.16
C LYS A 136 9.35 -12.06 1.61
N LYS A 137 9.73 -12.97 2.52
CA LYS A 137 9.83 -12.73 3.96
C LYS A 137 11.20 -12.18 4.35
N GLY A 138 11.24 -11.62 5.53
CA GLY A 138 12.47 -11.33 6.26
C GLY A 138 12.88 -9.87 6.24
N LYS A 139 13.56 -9.47 7.30
CA LYS A 139 13.98 -8.09 7.56
C LYS A 139 14.87 -7.52 6.45
N SER A 140 15.83 -8.32 5.95
CA SER A 140 16.75 -7.88 4.88
C SER A 140 16.02 -7.53 3.59
N HIS A 141 14.94 -8.28 3.28
CA HIS A 141 14.12 -8.00 2.11
C HIS A 141 13.36 -6.68 2.25
N ILE A 142 12.79 -6.40 3.41
CA ILE A 142 12.10 -5.14 3.67
C ILE A 142 13.08 -3.95 3.65
N LEU A 143 14.26 -4.09 4.23
CA LEU A 143 15.28 -3.04 4.16
C LEU A 143 15.73 -2.77 2.72
N ARG A 144 15.79 -3.81 1.87
CA ARG A 144 16.00 -3.63 0.43
C ARG A 144 14.87 -2.82 -0.21
N ILE A 145 13.61 -3.16 0.06
CA ILE A 145 12.45 -2.41 -0.46
C ILE A 145 12.54 -0.93 -0.05
N ILE A 146 12.84 -0.64 1.21
CA ILE A 146 12.95 0.73 1.71
C ILE A 146 14.09 1.48 1.01
N ARG A 147 15.24 0.82 0.77
CA ARG A 147 16.36 1.40 0.03
C ARG A 147 15.94 1.78 -1.37
N GLU A 148 15.29 0.86 -2.09
CA GLU A 148 14.79 1.13 -3.45
C GLU A 148 13.84 2.33 -3.45
N LEU A 149 12.87 2.39 -2.54
CA LEU A 149 11.93 3.53 -2.43
C LEU A 149 12.64 4.88 -2.24
N ILE A 150 13.74 4.91 -1.46
CA ILE A 150 14.48 6.14 -1.20
C ILE A 150 15.32 6.57 -2.42
N GLU A 151 16.06 5.62 -3.01
CA GLU A 151 17.05 5.89 -4.06
C GLU A 151 16.46 5.90 -5.46
N PHE A 152 15.26 5.31 -5.64
CA PHE A 152 14.69 5.11 -6.97
C PHE A 152 14.56 6.42 -7.75
N LYS A 153 15.02 6.37 -8.99
CA LYS A 153 14.89 7.45 -9.98
C LYS A 153 14.04 6.91 -11.12
N PRO A 154 12.81 7.39 -11.27
CA PRO A 154 11.94 6.92 -12.34
C PRO A 154 12.45 7.34 -13.71
N GLN A 155 12.16 6.53 -14.72
CA GLN A 155 12.48 6.80 -16.12
C GLN A 155 11.42 7.70 -16.78
N SER A 156 10.18 7.57 -16.33
CA SER A 156 9.06 8.39 -16.79
C SER A 156 8.53 9.34 -15.71
N HIS A 157 7.74 10.31 -16.15
CA HIS A 157 7.17 11.35 -15.28
C HIS A 157 5.64 11.26 -15.16
N GLN A 158 5.02 10.56 -16.07
CA GLN A 158 3.57 10.38 -16.13
C GLN A 158 3.10 9.28 -15.16
N THR A 159 1.78 9.17 -14.97
CA THR A 159 1.19 8.16 -14.08
C THR A 159 0.15 7.34 -14.85
N ASN A 160 0.16 6.01 -14.66
CA ASN A 160 -0.87 5.11 -15.15
C ASN A 160 -1.18 4.03 -14.10
N ILE A 161 -2.15 4.31 -13.26
CA ILE A 161 -2.61 3.39 -12.20
C ILE A 161 -3.21 2.11 -12.81
N SER A 162 -3.85 2.24 -13.96
CA SER A 162 -4.47 1.12 -14.67
C SER A 162 -3.46 0.04 -15.05
N GLU A 163 -2.26 0.43 -15.55
CA GLU A 163 -1.20 -0.52 -15.90
C GLU A 163 -0.59 -1.19 -14.66
N ALA A 164 -0.41 -0.45 -13.56
CA ALA A 164 0.06 -1.00 -12.30
C ALA A 164 -0.89 -2.08 -11.73
N LEU A 165 -2.20 -1.83 -11.77
CA LEU A 165 -3.22 -2.78 -11.32
C LEU A 165 -3.27 -4.02 -12.21
N LYS A 166 -3.20 -3.84 -13.53
CA LYS A 166 -3.15 -4.93 -14.51
C LYS A 166 -1.91 -5.79 -14.33
N PHE A 167 -0.74 -5.18 -14.17
CA PHE A 167 0.51 -5.90 -13.91
C PHE A 167 0.42 -6.71 -12.61
N MET A 168 -0.04 -6.09 -11.50
CA MET A 168 -0.23 -6.78 -10.23
C MET A 168 -1.16 -8.00 -10.38
N ALA A 169 -2.31 -7.87 -11.07
CA ALA A 169 -3.23 -8.97 -11.30
C ALA A 169 -2.61 -10.12 -12.11
N ASN A 170 -1.61 -9.82 -12.95
CA ASN A 170 -0.89 -10.80 -13.74
C ASN A 170 0.20 -11.53 -12.96
N VAL A 171 1.00 -10.82 -12.14
CA VAL A 171 2.13 -11.42 -11.41
C VAL A 171 1.70 -12.06 -10.10
N GLN A 172 0.68 -11.54 -9.42
CA GLN A 172 0.17 -12.07 -8.16
C GLN A 172 -1.04 -12.99 -8.41
N LYS A 173 -0.80 -14.32 -8.46
CA LYS A 173 -1.86 -15.30 -8.73
C LYS A 173 -2.73 -15.60 -7.51
N LYS A 174 -2.13 -15.66 -6.31
CA LYS A 174 -2.84 -15.88 -5.04
C LYS A 174 -3.44 -14.57 -4.53
N ARG A 175 -4.52 -14.66 -3.77
CA ARG A 175 -5.11 -13.49 -3.11
C ARG A 175 -4.06 -12.80 -2.23
N ALA A 176 -3.98 -11.49 -2.33
CA ALA A 176 -3.05 -10.64 -1.58
C ALA A 176 -3.79 -9.42 -1.03
N ILE A 177 -3.23 -8.83 0.00
CA ILE A 177 -3.57 -7.49 0.45
C ILE A 177 -2.75 -6.53 -0.38
N ALA A 178 -3.36 -5.53 -0.99
CA ALA A 178 -2.64 -4.60 -1.82
C ALA A 178 -2.98 -3.16 -1.47
N PHE A 179 -1.95 -2.34 -1.29
CA PHE A 179 -2.07 -0.91 -1.12
C PHE A 179 -1.54 -0.20 -2.36
N VAL A 180 -2.38 0.67 -2.92
CA VAL A 180 -2.00 1.56 -4.03
C VAL A 180 -1.76 2.94 -3.43
N LEU A 181 -0.52 3.40 -3.49
CA LEU A 181 -0.09 4.69 -2.92
C LEU A 181 0.20 5.66 -4.08
N SER A 182 -0.62 6.70 -4.22
CA SER A 182 -0.52 7.72 -5.29
C SER A 182 -1.24 9.00 -4.83
N ASP A 183 -1.16 10.08 -5.59
CA ASP A 183 -2.02 11.25 -5.43
C ASP A 183 -3.38 11.07 -6.14
N PHE A 184 -3.52 10.01 -6.96
CA PHE A 184 -4.74 9.66 -7.71
C PHE A 184 -5.27 10.79 -8.60
N MET A 185 -4.34 11.50 -9.23
CA MET A 185 -4.70 12.51 -10.25
C MET A 185 -4.98 11.89 -11.62
N ASP A 186 -4.61 10.60 -11.81
CA ASP A 186 -4.96 9.78 -12.97
C ASP A 186 -6.44 9.43 -13.00
N ILE A 187 -6.96 9.11 -14.19
CA ILE A 187 -8.31 8.61 -14.47
C ILE A 187 -8.23 7.36 -15.33
N GLU A 188 -9.38 6.72 -15.60
CA GLU A 188 -9.49 5.54 -16.47
C GLU A 188 -8.94 4.23 -15.88
N TYR A 189 -8.68 4.16 -14.57
CA TYR A 189 -8.27 2.93 -13.91
C TYR A 189 -9.43 2.09 -13.32
N ALA A 190 -10.68 2.57 -13.37
CA ALA A 190 -11.82 1.91 -12.71
C ALA A 190 -12.05 0.46 -13.15
N THR A 191 -11.85 0.15 -14.44
CA THR A 191 -12.04 -1.20 -14.99
C THR A 191 -11.01 -2.18 -14.40
N ASN A 192 -9.72 -1.83 -14.44
CA ASN A 192 -8.66 -2.66 -13.90
C ASN A 192 -8.69 -2.71 -12.36
N LEU A 193 -9.12 -1.64 -11.70
CA LEU A 193 -9.38 -1.63 -10.27
C LEU A 193 -10.45 -2.67 -9.89
N LYS A 194 -11.57 -2.71 -10.59
CA LYS A 194 -12.64 -3.69 -10.35
C LYS A 194 -12.17 -5.14 -10.56
N ILE A 195 -11.35 -5.38 -11.58
CA ILE A 195 -10.76 -6.71 -11.82
C ILE A 195 -9.81 -7.11 -10.69
N ALA A 196 -8.91 -6.20 -10.30
CA ALA A 196 -7.95 -6.45 -9.24
C ALA A 196 -8.61 -6.61 -7.87
N ALA A 197 -9.64 -5.79 -7.55
CA ALA A 197 -10.38 -5.86 -6.29
C ALA A 197 -11.20 -7.17 -6.11
N LYS A 198 -11.66 -7.78 -7.21
CA LYS A 198 -12.28 -9.12 -7.14
C LYS A 198 -11.31 -10.21 -6.72
N LYS A 199 -10.03 -10.05 -7.06
CA LYS A 199 -8.99 -11.04 -6.84
C LYS A 199 -8.20 -10.79 -5.54
N HIS A 200 -8.01 -9.54 -5.18
CA HIS A 200 -7.18 -9.09 -4.07
C HIS A 200 -7.96 -8.16 -3.15
N ASP A 201 -7.48 -7.98 -1.94
CA ASP A 201 -8.00 -6.98 -1.01
C ASP A 201 -7.27 -5.66 -1.24
N LEU A 202 -7.93 -4.73 -1.92
CA LEU A 202 -7.33 -3.47 -2.35
C LEU A 202 -7.71 -2.30 -1.44
N THR A 203 -6.72 -1.46 -1.17
CA THR A 203 -6.89 -0.17 -0.50
C THR A 203 -6.08 0.89 -1.22
N GLY A 204 -6.72 1.98 -1.62
CA GLY A 204 -6.06 3.17 -2.15
C GLY A 204 -5.65 4.11 -1.03
N ILE A 205 -4.39 4.54 -1.01
CA ILE A 205 -3.87 5.55 -0.09
C ILE A 205 -3.53 6.79 -0.91
N ARG A 206 -4.41 7.77 -0.88
CA ARG A 206 -4.21 9.06 -1.54
C ARG A 206 -3.34 9.95 -0.68
N ILE A 207 -2.22 10.44 -1.24
CA ILE A 207 -1.29 11.36 -0.59
C ILE A 207 -1.28 12.67 -1.38
N TYR A 208 -1.60 13.76 -0.70
CA TYR A 208 -1.73 15.07 -1.34
C TYR A 208 -1.21 16.20 -0.46
N ASP A 209 -0.75 17.26 -1.11
CA ASP A 209 -0.34 18.49 -0.44
C ASP A 209 -1.51 19.49 -0.33
N LYS A 210 -1.51 20.31 0.73
CA LYS A 210 -2.54 21.34 0.91
C LYS A 210 -2.60 22.30 -0.27
N HIS A 211 -1.44 22.71 -0.80
CA HIS A 211 -1.35 23.67 -1.89
C HIS A 211 -1.72 23.08 -3.27
N GLU A 212 -1.78 21.75 -3.38
CA GLU A 212 -2.38 21.10 -4.56
C GLU A 212 -3.90 21.23 -4.57
N VAL A 213 -4.52 21.25 -3.39
CA VAL A 213 -5.98 21.40 -3.27
C VAL A 213 -6.41 22.87 -3.25
N GLU A 214 -5.64 23.68 -2.52
CA GLU A 214 -5.91 25.12 -2.32
C GLU A 214 -4.75 25.90 -2.92
N LEU A 215 -4.93 26.40 -4.17
CA LEU A 215 -3.92 27.21 -4.82
C LEU A 215 -3.74 28.53 -4.03
N PRO A 216 -2.56 28.80 -3.43
CA PRO A 216 -2.34 30.02 -2.67
C PRO A 216 -2.31 31.25 -3.58
N ASN A 217 -2.84 32.38 -3.10
CA ASN A 217 -2.76 33.63 -3.83
C ASN A 217 -1.37 34.27 -3.68
N LEU A 218 -0.48 34.00 -4.60
CA LEU A 218 0.90 34.50 -4.66
C LEU A 218 1.12 35.55 -5.77
N GLY A 219 0.03 36.01 -6.40
CA GLY A 219 0.13 36.89 -7.58
C GLY A 219 0.49 36.10 -8.85
N ILE A 220 1.34 36.68 -9.69
CA ILE A 220 1.82 36.02 -10.91
C ILE A 220 3.10 35.24 -10.58
N VAL A 221 3.03 33.94 -10.73
CA VAL A 221 4.17 33.04 -10.48
C VAL A 221 4.45 32.15 -11.69
N PRO A 222 5.72 31.80 -11.95
CA PRO A 222 6.06 30.78 -12.91
C PRO A 222 5.64 29.41 -12.33
N MET A 223 4.76 28.70 -13.01
CA MET A 223 4.40 27.33 -12.69
C MET A 223 4.95 26.39 -13.76
N VAL A 224 5.40 25.23 -13.32
CA VAL A 224 5.84 24.15 -14.20
C VAL A 224 4.77 23.10 -14.23
N ASP A 225 4.29 22.78 -15.40
CA ASP A 225 3.47 21.57 -15.59
C ASP A 225 4.38 20.36 -15.33
N GLN A 226 4.02 19.57 -14.34
CA GLN A 226 4.84 18.45 -13.88
C GLN A 226 4.94 17.32 -14.91
N GLU A 227 3.95 17.15 -15.77
CA GLU A 227 3.94 16.11 -16.79
C GLU A 227 4.68 16.54 -18.07
N THR A 228 4.46 17.77 -18.52
CA THR A 228 5.02 18.28 -19.79
C THR A 228 6.33 19.03 -19.61
N GLY A 229 6.67 19.46 -18.39
CA GLY A 229 7.83 20.29 -18.09
C GLY A 229 7.74 21.72 -18.61
N LYS A 230 6.58 22.15 -19.15
CA LYS A 230 6.40 23.50 -19.71
C LYS A 230 6.23 24.53 -18.60
N TYR A 231 6.92 25.67 -18.77
CA TYR A 231 6.76 26.83 -17.90
C TYR A 231 5.62 27.72 -18.38
N GLN A 232 4.75 28.10 -17.45
CA GLN A 232 3.67 29.04 -17.72
C GLN A 232 3.57 30.07 -16.59
N LEU A 233 3.43 31.34 -16.94
CA LEU A 233 3.11 32.37 -15.95
C LEU A 233 1.63 32.29 -15.58
N VAL A 234 1.35 32.08 -14.32
CA VAL A 234 0.01 31.86 -13.81
C VAL A 234 -0.34 32.90 -12.76
N HIS A 235 -1.46 33.60 -12.94
CA HIS A 235 -1.96 34.54 -11.95
C HIS A 235 -2.83 33.77 -10.92
N THR A 236 -2.18 33.35 -9.83
CA THR A 236 -2.78 32.49 -8.81
C THR A 236 -3.91 33.19 -8.02
N GLY A 237 -3.99 34.53 -8.02
CA GLY A 237 -5.08 35.30 -7.44
C GLY A 237 -6.35 35.35 -8.29
N SER A 238 -6.34 34.84 -9.52
CA SER A 238 -7.51 34.83 -10.39
C SER A 238 -8.59 33.88 -9.81
N LYS A 239 -9.76 34.43 -9.49
CA LYS A 239 -10.93 33.67 -9.01
C LYS A 239 -11.39 32.61 -9.99
N ILE A 240 -11.26 32.87 -11.29
CA ILE A 240 -11.63 31.92 -12.36
C ILE A 240 -10.66 30.72 -12.32
N LEU A 241 -9.36 30.99 -12.27
CA LEU A 241 -8.33 29.95 -12.17
C LEU A 241 -8.52 29.09 -10.92
N GLN A 242 -8.71 29.73 -9.77
CA GLN A 242 -8.92 29.02 -8.49
C GLN A 242 -10.17 28.12 -8.55
N ARG A 243 -11.28 28.61 -9.12
CA ARG A 243 -12.50 27.80 -9.29
C ARG A 243 -12.28 26.62 -10.23
N ASN A 244 -11.64 26.83 -11.37
CA ASN A 244 -11.34 25.77 -12.33
C ASN A 244 -10.43 24.70 -11.71
N HIS A 245 -9.37 25.14 -11.01
CA HIS A 245 -8.49 24.27 -10.29
C HIS A 245 -9.22 23.44 -9.23
N GLN A 246 -10.02 24.06 -8.38
CA GLN A 246 -10.82 23.37 -7.37
C GLN A 246 -11.83 22.39 -7.98
N SER A 247 -12.46 22.75 -9.10
CA SER A 247 -13.38 21.85 -9.82
C SER A 247 -12.66 20.62 -10.33
N HIS A 248 -11.49 20.81 -10.94
CA HIS A 248 -10.64 19.72 -11.43
C HIS A 248 -10.21 18.77 -10.30
N ILE A 249 -9.72 19.31 -9.19
CA ILE A 249 -9.33 18.49 -8.03
C ILE A 249 -10.54 17.72 -7.45
N ARG A 250 -11.70 18.38 -7.31
CA ARG A 250 -12.92 17.70 -6.82
C ARG A 250 -13.34 16.55 -7.73
N GLU A 251 -13.26 16.73 -9.04
CA GLU A 251 -13.57 15.68 -10.01
C GLU A 251 -12.66 14.46 -9.82
N ARG A 252 -11.33 14.67 -9.69
CA ARG A 252 -10.35 13.60 -9.46
C ARG A 252 -10.59 12.88 -8.14
N VAL A 253 -10.84 13.62 -7.06
CA VAL A 253 -11.14 13.05 -5.74
C VAL A 253 -12.44 12.24 -5.77
N SER A 254 -13.49 12.78 -6.40
CA SER A 254 -14.76 12.06 -6.55
C SER A 254 -14.59 10.78 -7.37
N TYR A 255 -13.79 10.83 -8.45
CA TYR A 255 -13.50 9.67 -9.27
C TYR A 255 -12.75 8.59 -8.46
N PHE A 256 -11.75 8.98 -7.65
CA PHE A 256 -11.05 8.08 -6.74
C PHE A 256 -12.01 7.40 -5.77
N ASP A 257 -12.76 8.18 -5.00
CA ASP A 257 -13.65 7.66 -3.96
C ASP A 257 -14.76 6.77 -4.55
N GLU A 258 -15.37 7.17 -5.67
CA GLU A 258 -16.41 6.38 -6.33
C GLU A 258 -15.88 5.09 -6.95
N SER A 259 -14.73 5.14 -7.61
CA SER A 259 -14.14 3.96 -8.27
C SER A 259 -13.78 2.89 -7.28
N PHE A 260 -13.16 3.26 -6.15
CA PHE A 260 -12.82 2.34 -5.08
C PHE A 260 -14.08 1.79 -4.39
N ARG A 261 -15.02 2.65 -4.03
CA ARG A 261 -16.31 2.24 -3.43
C ARG A 261 -17.08 1.26 -4.33
N LYS A 262 -17.23 1.56 -5.63
CA LYS A 262 -17.92 0.70 -6.60
C LYS A 262 -17.19 -0.65 -6.81
N SER A 263 -15.90 -0.69 -6.54
CA SER A 263 -15.08 -1.90 -6.62
C SER A 263 -15.04 -2.71 -5.31
N GLY A 264 -15.63 -2.21 -4.22
CA GLY A 264 -15.54 -2.83 -2.89
C GLY A 264 -14.15 -2.69 -2.24
N ALA A 265 -13.34 -1.76 -2.73
CA ALA A 265 -12.00 -1.46 -2.23
C ALA A 265 -12.04 -0.31 -1.21
N GLY A 266 -11.09 -0.31 -0.26
CA GLY A 266 -10.98 0.73 0.75
C GLY A 266 -10.23 1.97 0.27
N THR A 267 -10.46 3.11 0.95
CA THR A 267 -9.74 4.36 0.68
C THR A 267 -9.21 4.99 1.96
N ILE A 268 -8.03 5.60 1.87
CA ILE A 268 -7.43 6.43 2.91
C ILE A 268 -6.91 7.70 2.25
N SER A 269 -7.23 8.87 2.81
CA SER A 269 -6.69 10.16 2.34
C SER A 269 -5.77 10.76 3.38
N CYS A 270 -4.50 10.97 3.01
CA CYS A 270 -3.44 11.49 3.87
C CYS A 270 -2.92 12.81 3.31
N ARG A 271 -3.08 13.90 4.05
CA ARG A 271 -2.45 15.17 3.72
C ARG A 271 -1.02 15.20 4.27
N THR A 272 -0.10 15.84 3.53
CA THR A 272 1.34 15.85 3.88
C THR A 272 1.67 16.49 5.23
N ASP A 273 0.84 17.41 5.71
CA ASP A 273 0.98 18.09 7.00
C ASP A 273 0.21 17.41 8.14
N GLU A 274 -0.46 16.29 7.89
CA GLU A 274 -1.20 15.53 8.89
C GLU A 274 -0.50 14.23 9.29
N SER A 275 -0.86 13.69 10.45
CA SER A 275 -0.34 12.39 10.87
C SER A 275 -1.01 11.24 10.09
N TYR A 276 -0.28 10.68 9.13
CA TYR A 276 -0.71 9.48 8.40
C TYR A 276 -0.97 8.28 9.34
N VAL A 277 -0.27 8.23 10.48
CA VAL A 277 -0.42 7.17 11.50
C VAL A 277 -1.85 7.15 12.05
N LYS A 278 -2.40 8.32 12.39
CA LYS A 278 -3.78 8.41 12.88
C LYS A 278 -4.78 7.96 11.82
N LYS A 279 -4.54 8.28 10.55
CA LYS A 279 -5.41 7.87 9.42
C LYS A 279 -5.38 6.35 9.21
N LEU A 280 -4.19 5.75 9.22
CA LEU A 280 -4.05 4.29 9.13
C LEU A 280 -4.73 3.58 10.31
N LEU A 281 -4.48 4.02 11.55
CA LEU A 281 -5.13 3.47 12.75
C LEU A 281 -6.65 3.53 12.66
N SER A 282 -7.21 4.69 12.33
CA SER A 282 -8.65 4.87 12.19
C SER A 282 -9.23 3.95 11.12
N TYR A 283 -8.53 3.81 9.99
CA TYR A 283 -8.98 2.95 8.91
C TYR A 283 -9.03 1.48 9.33
N PHE A 284 -7.97 0.95 9.93
CA PHE A 284 -7.94 -0.46 10.34
C PHE A 284 -8.92 -0.76 11.47
N LYS A 285 -9.07 0.16 12.44
CA LYS A 285 -10.07 0.01 13.52
C LYS A 285 -11.51 -0.05 13.01
N ASN A 286 -11.84 0.71 11.98
CA ASN A 286 -13.20 0.76 11.44
C ASN A 286 -13.49 -0.39 10.45
N ARG A 287 -12.45 -1.11 10.03
CA ARG A 287 -12.58 -2.21 9.06
C ARG A 287 -12.61 -3.60 9.73
N GLY A 288 -12.11 -3.72 10.96
CA GLY A 288 -12.14 -4.95 11.78
C GLY A 288 -13.44 -5.06 12.54
#